data_ea6ac31bcf4591d58af447902cce5d47
#
_entry.id   ea6ac31bcf4591d58af447902cce5d47
#
_cell.length_a   1.000
_cell.length_b   1.000
_cell.length_c   1.000
_cell.angle_alpha   90.00
_cell.angle_beta   90.00
_cell.angle_gamma   90.00
#
_symmetry.space_group_name_H-M   'P 1'
#
loop_
_entity.id
_entity.type
_entity.pdbx_description
1 polymer ?
#
loop_
_entity_poly.entity_id
_entity_poly.type
_entity_poly.pdbx_seq_one_letter_code
_entity_poly.pdbx_strand_id
1 'polypeptide(L)'
;MHNSTLCYILRGNDVLLMHRIKKKNDVNQDKWIGIGGKFEGDETPDECLLREAEEETGLRLTSWRCRGVVTFLTDSGWDGEYMYLFTADGFEGRLKECDEGVLEWVDWETMEQLPTWEGDRIFLKLLREDAPFFLLKLRYTGDKLIEAVLNGTKIR
;
A
#
# COMPACT_ATOMS: atom_id res chain seq x y z
N MET A 1 0.89 9.62 15.59
CA MET A 1 0.89 9.12 14.19
C MET A 1 1.63 7.79 14.13
N HIS A 2 1.02 6.81 13.53
CA HIS A 2 1.66 5.51 13.26
C HIS A 2 2.55 5.63 12.03
N ASN A 3 3.52 4.75 11.91
CA ASN A 3 4.36 4.65 10.72
C ASN A 3 4.20 3.26 10.12
N SER A 4 4.03 3.20 8.82
CA SER A 4 3.85 1.96 8.10
C SER A 4 4.47 2.00 6.72
N THR A 5 4.53 0.86 6.06
CA THR A 5 4.91 0.76 4.65
C THR A 5 3.76 0.16 3.86
N LEU A 6 3.70 0.53 2.59
CA LEU A 6 2.85 -0.12 1.61
C LEU A 6 3.67 -0.29 0.34
N CYS A 7 3.70 -1.50 -0.19
CA CYS A 7 4.50 -1.81 -1.37
C CYS A 7 3.66 -2.50 -2.44
N TYR A 8 3.86 -2.08 -3.66
CA TYR A 8 3.33 -2.76 -4.84
C TYR A 8 4.50 -3.45 -5.53
N ILE A 9 4.53 -4.78 -5.45
CA ILE A 9 5.57 -5.62 -6.07
C ILE A 9 5.17 -5.84 -7.51
N LEU A 10 6.10 -5.56 -8.44
CA LEU A 10 5.83 -5.53 -9.87
C LEU A 10 6.53 -6.69 -10.58
N ARG A 11 5.83 -7.32 -11.51
CA ARG A 11 6.38 -8.34 -12.41
C ARG A 11 5.81 -8.08 -13.80
N GLY A 12 6.62 -7.45 -14.68
CA GLY A 12 6.12 -7.01 -15.98
C GLY A 12 4.97 -6.02 -15.82
N ASN A 13 3.82 -6.28 -16.42
CA ASN A 13 2.61 -5.46 -16.28
C ASN A 13 1.73 -5.85 -15.10
N ASP A 14 2.17 -6.83 -14.30
CA ASP A 14 1.40 -7.34 -13.18
C ASP A 14 1.87 -6.76 -11.85
N VAL A 15 0.94 -6.64 -10.93
CA VAL A 15 1.14 -6.14 -9.57
C VAL A 15 0.67 -7.20 -8.60
N LEU A 16 1.47 -7.48 -7.57
CA LEU A 16 1.06 -8.40 -6.52
C LEU A 16 0.13 -7.70 -5.56
N LEU A 17 -1.09 -8.20 -5.46
CA LEU A 17 -2.10 -7.67 -4.56
C LEU A 17 -2.53 -8.71 -3.55
N MET A 18 -2.97 -8.25 -2.39
CA MET A 18 -3.59 -9.06 -1.36
C MET A 18 -5.09 -8.76 -1.33
N HIS A 19 -5.91 -9.78 -1.55
CA HIS A 19 -7.34 -9.68 -1.36
C HIS A 19 -7.66 -10.03 0.09
N ARG A 20 -8.13 -9.06 0.87
CA ARG A 20 -8.33 -9.15 2.33
C ARG A 20 -9.64 -9.87 2.64
N ILE A 21 -9.64 -11.20 2.62
CA ILE A 21 -10.81 -12.04 2.84
C ILE A 21 -10.68 -13.06 3.96
N LYS A 22 -9.49 -13.18 4.58
CA LYS A 22 -9.24 -14.21 5.60
C LYS A 22 -9.43 -13.75 7.03
N LYS A 23 -9.34 -12.45 7.30
CA LYS A 23 -9.40 -11.88 8.66
C LYS A 23 -10.78 -11.30 8.93
N LYS A 24 -11.42 -11.69 10.06
CA LYS A 24 -12.71 -11.13 10.46
C LYS A 24 -12.55 -9.73 11.03
N ASN A 25 -13.57 -8.88 10.85
CA ASN A 25 -13.60 -7.50 11.37
C ASN A 25 -12.41 -6.67 10.90
N ASP A 26 -11.90 -6.97 9.71
CA ASP A 26 -10.81 -6.26 9.09
C ASP A 26 -11.35 -4.98 8.44
N VAL A 27 -10.75 -3.82 8.75
CA VAL A 27 -11.12 -2.54 8.14
C VAL A 27 -10.90 -2.57 6.63
N ASN A 28 -9.99 -3.42 6.15
CA ASN A 28 -9.72 -3.61 4.72
C ASN A 28 -10.52 -4.77 4.11
N GLN A 29 -11.51 -5.30 4.83
CA GLN A 29 -12.24 -6.48 4.38
C GLN A 29 -12.77 -6.33 2.96
N ASP A 30 -12.54 -7.37 2.14
CA ASP A 30 -12.90 -7.46 0.73
C ASP A 30 -12.20 -6.45 -0.18
N LYS A 31 -11.25 -5.70 0.33
CA LYS A 31 -10.43 -4.78 -0.49
C LYS A 31 -9.17 -5.46 -0.99
N TRP A 32 -8.71 -5.00 -2.13
CA TRP A 32 -7.46 -5.41 -2.74
C TRP A 32 -6.42 -4.34 -2.43
N ILE A 33 -5.37 -4.71 -1.74
CA ILE A 33 -4.34 -3.76 -1.28
C ILE A 33 -2.94 -4.27 -1.62
N GLY A 34 -1.96 -3.38 -1.49
CA GLY A 34 -0.56 -3.75 -1.59
C GLY A 34 -0.08 -4.50 -0.35
N ILE A 35 1.22 -4.73 -0.28
CA ILE A 35 1.88 -5.48 0.78
C ILE A 35 2.53 -4.48 1.75
N GLY A 36 2.37 -4.70 3.03
CA GLY A 36 3.02 -3.83 4.01
C GLY A 36 2.43 -3.97 5.41
N GLY A 37 2.90 -3.13 6.30
CA GLY A 37 2.46 -3.13 7.67
C GLY A 37 3.18 -2.08 8.49
N LYS A 38 2.92 -2.09 9.79
CA LYS A 38 3.47 -1.11 10.74
C LYS A 38 4.93 -1.40 11.05
N PHE A 39 5.68 -0.34 11.31
CA PHE A 39 7.06 -0.46 11.79
C PHE A 39 7.09 -1.22 13.12
N GLU A 40 8.11 -2.03 13.30
CA GLU A 40 8.41 -2.68 14.57
C GLU A 40 9.70 -2.10 15.12
N GLY A 41 9.69 -1.78 16.43
CA GLY A 41 10.88 -1.21 17.07
C GLY A 41 11.37 0.05 16.36
N ASP A 42 12.65 0.05 16.09
CA ASP A 42 13.37 1.19 15.47
C ASP A 42 13.72 0.93 14.00
N GLU A 43 12.88 0.17 13.31
CA GLU A 43 13.09 -0.09 11.88
C GLU A 43 13.11 1.18 11.05
N THR A 44 13.98 1.19 10.02
CA THR A 44 13.86 2.15 8.93
C THR A 44 12.70 1.74 8.03
N PRO A 45 12.19 2.65 7.16
CA PRO A 45 11.17 2.27 6.19
C PRO A 45 11.57 1.07 5.33
N ASP A 46 12.82 1.01 4.89
CA ASP A 46 13.35 -0.11 4.09
C ASP A 46 13.33 -1.42 4.87
N GLU A 47 13.74 -1.39 6.14
CA GLU A 47 13.76 -2.57 7.00
C GLU A 47 12.35 -3.10 7.22
N CYS A 48 11.38 -2.22 7.46
CA CYS A 48 9.98 -2.60 7.59
C CYS A 48 9.47 -3.22 6.29
N LEU A 49 9.77 -2.61 5.15
CA LEU A 49 9.39 -3.11 3.84
C LEU A 49 9.87 -4.54 3.61
N LEU A 50 11.17 -4.77 3.83
CA LEU A 50 11.77 -6.09 3.57
C LEU A 50 11.20 -7.16 4.49
N ARG A 51 11.01 -6.83 5.75
CA ARG A 51 10.42 -7.77 6.73
C ARG A 51 8.97 -8.11 6.38
N GLU A 52 8.14 -7.11 6.12
CA GLU A 52 6.73 -7.32 5.79
C GLU A 52 6.55 -8.09 4.48
N ALA A 53 7.35 -7.79 3.47
CA ALA A 53 7.28 -8.52 2.20
C ALA A 53 7.59 -10.00 2.41
N GLU A 54 8.62 -10.32 3.18
CA GLU A 54 8.98 -11.72 3.44
C GLU A 54 7.93 -12.43 4.30
N GLU A 55 7.45 -11.77 5.36
CA GLU A 55 6.44 -12.34 6.25
C GLU A 55 5.12 -12.60 5.53
N GLU A 56 4.65 -11.65 4.71
CA GLU A 56 3.35 -11.76 4.05
C GLU A 56 3.39 -12.58 2.77
N THR A 57 4.48 -12.53 2.02
CA THR A 57 4.52 -13.11 0.67
C THR A 57 5.53 -14.24 0.50
N GLY A 58 6.53 -14.33 1.37
CA GLY A 58 7.65 -15.24 1.18
C GLY A 58 8.71 -14.71 0.21
N LEU A 59 8.50 -13.55 -0.39
CA LEU A 59 9.44 -12.97 -1.35
C LEU A 59 10.47 -12.10 -0.64
N ARG A 60 11.72 -12.23 -1.06
CA ARG A 60 12.81 -11.37 -0.62
C ARG A 60 13.07 -10.34 -1.71
N LEU A 61 12.81 -9.09 -1.42
CA LEU A 61 12.99 -8.01 -2.38
C LEU A 61 14.47 -7.73 -2.60
N THR A 62 14.85 -7.52 -3.86
CA THR A 62 16.22 -7.22 -4.27
C THR A 62 16.36 -5.85 -4.92
N SER A 63 15.24 -5.25 -5.36
CA SER A 63 15.22 -3.92 -5.94
C SER A 63 13.90 -3.24 -5.57
N TRP A 64 14.00 -2.07 -4.96
CA TRP A 64 12.82 -1.30 -4.55
C TRP A 64 13.11 0.19 -4.59
N ARG A 65 12.05 0.99 -4.63
CA ARG A 65 12.16 2.44 -4.65
C ARG A 65 11.04 3.05 -3.81
N CYS A 66 11.38 4.02 -2.94
CA CYS A 66 10.37 4.80 -2.23
C CYS A 66 9.76 5.82 -3.19
N ARG A 67 8.45 5.79 -3.35
CA ARG A 67 7.73 6.60 -4.32
C ARG A 67 7.10 7.83 -3.70
N GLY A 68 6.88 7.81 -2.41
CA GLY A 68 6.28 8.94 -1.70
C GLY A 68 5.90 8.58 -0.28
N VAL A 69 5.31 9.55 0.42
CA VAL A 69 4.73 9.35 1.74
C VAL A 69 3.26 9.77 1.69
N VAL A 70 2.39 8.88 2.13
CA VAL A 70 0.96 9.15 2.22
C VAL A 70 0.61 9.41 3.68
N THR A 71 0.10 10.61 3.97
CA THR A 71 -0.41 10.95 5.28
C THR A 71 -1.89 10.60 5.32
N PHE A 72 -2.23 9.58 6.10
CA PHE A 72 -3.59 9.07 6.20
C PHE A 72 -4.24 9.58 7.49
N LEU A 73 -5.34 10.30 7.36
CA LEU A 73 -6.07 10.87 8.49
C LEU A 73 -7.53 10.42 8.46
N THR A 74 -8.09 10.25 9.65
CA THR A 74 -9.50 9.88 9.80
C THR A 74 -10.09 10.61 11.01
N ASP A 75 -11.40 10.83 11.01
CA ASP A 75 -12.11 11.47 12.11
C ASP A 75 -12.67 10.45 13.12
N SER A 76 -12.30 9.18 13.00
CA SER A 76 -12.79 8.10 13.87
C SER A 76 -12.09 8.00 15.23
N GLY A 77 -11.25 8.98 15.60
CA GLY A 77 -10.50 8.98 16.87
C GLY A 77 -9.14 8.29 16.77
N TRP A 78 -8.82 7.67 15.65
CA TRP A 78 -7.50 7.11 15.40
C TRP A 78 -6.53 8.25 15.03
N ASP A 79 -5.31 8.18 15.54
CA ASP A 79 -4.35 9.29 15.41
C ASP A 79 -3.60 9.35 14.07
N GLY A 80 -4.02 8.52 13.10
CA GLY A 80 -3.51 8.61 11.73
C GLY A 80 -2.20 7.88 11.49
N GLU A 81 -1.70 8.00 10.26
CA GLU A 81 -0.58 7.19 9.80
C GLU A 81 0.25 7.92 8.75
N TYR A 82 1.57 7.78 8.84
CA TYR A 82 2.48 8.08 7.74
C TYR A 82 2.83 6.75 7.06
N MET A 83 2.38 6.59 5.83
CA MET A 83 2.58 5.37 5.06
C MET A 83 3.64 5.62 3.99
N TYR A 84 4.77 4.95 4.13
CA TYR A 84 5.86 5.02 3.16
C TYR A 84 5.53 4.11 2.00
N LEU A 85 5.34 4.70 0.82
CA LEU A 85 4.88 4.01 -0.37
C LEU A 85 6.06 3.59 -1.24
N PHE A 86 6.13 2.29 -1.53
CA PHE A 86 7.20 1.69 -2.31
C PHE A 86 6.67 0.97 -3.53
N THR A 87 7.51 0.86 -4.56
CA THR A 87 7.38 -0.16 -5.59
C THR A 87 8.64 -1.01 -5.57
N ALA A 88 8.49 -2.30 -5.88
CA ALA A 88 9.61 -3.22 -5.95
C ALA A 88 9.51 -4.01 -7.25
N ASP A 89 10.58 -4.01 -8.05
CA ASP A 89 10.61 -4.68 -9.36
C ASP A 89 11.62 -5.83 -9.41
N GLY A 90 12.28 -6.12 -8.30
CA GLY A 90 13.21 -7.24 -8.19
C GLY A 90 12.95 -8.03 -6.92
N PHE A 91 12.87 -9.35 -7.06
CA PHE A 91 12.65 -10.21 -5.90
C PHE A 91 13.13 -11.63 -6.19
N GLU A 92 13.34 -12.39 -5.11
CA GLU A 92 13.69 -13.81 -5.13
C GLU A 92 12.72 -14.56 -4.25
N GLY A 93 12.63 -15.88 -4.45
CA GLY A 93 11.79 -16.75 -3.64
C GLY A 93 10.48 -17.08 -4.32
N ARG A 94 9.56 -17.67 -3.55
CA ARG A 94 8.25 -18.13 -4.03
C ARG A 94 7.17 -17.60 -3.13
N LEU A 95 6.02 -17.29 -3.71
CA LEU A 95 4.85 -16.90 -2.94
C LEU A 95 4.48 -18.04 -1.97
N LYS A 96 4.22 -17.65 -0.74
CA LYS A 96 3.65 -18.54 0.28
C LYS A 96 2.21 -18.12 0.55
N GLU A 97 1.46 -18.98 1.22
CA GLU A 97 0.13 -18.66 1.67
C GLU A 97 0.18 -17.58 2.74
N CYS A 98 -0.68 -16.57 2.62
CA CYS A 98 -0.78 -15.47 3.56
C CYS A 98 -1.97 -15.67 4.50
N ASP A 99 -1.79 -15.37 5.80
CA ASP A 99 -2.84 -15.54 6.81
C ASP A 99 -3.92 -14.45 6.72
N GLU A 100 -3.61 -13.31 6.12
CA GLU A 100 -4.52 -12.15 6.10
C GLU A 100 -5.38 -12.08 4.85
N GLY A 101 -4.97 -12.73 3.78
CA GLY A 101 -5.70 -12.69 2.52
C GLY A 101 -5.12 -13.61 1.47
N VAL A 102 -5.64 -13.50 0.27
CA VAL A 102 -5.18 -14.25 -0.90
C VAL A 102 -4.30 -13.36 -1.75
N LEU A 103 -3.10 -13.83 -2.08
CA LEU A 103 -2.16 -13.12 -2.94
C LEU A 103 -2.39 -13.49 -4.39
N GLU A 104 -2.50 -12.48 -5.25
CA GLU A 104 -2.68 -12.66 -6.69
C GLU A 104 -1.88 -11.64 -7.49
N TRP A 105 -1.34 -12.07 -8.63
CA TRP A 105 -0.77 -11.18 -9.62
C TRP A 105 -1.90 -10.67 -10.51
N VAL A 106 -2.05 -9.34 -10.56
CA VAL A 106 -3.15 -8.68 -11.25
C VAL A 106 -2.56 -7.61 -12.16
N ASP A 107 -3.03 -7.52 -13.41
CA ASP A 107 -2.57 -6.46 -14.30
C ASP A 107 -3.17 -5.09 -13.89
N TRP A 108 -2.50 -4.01 -14.34
CA TRP A 108 -2.90 -2.65 -13.97
C TRP A 108 -4.34 -2.31 -14.35
N GLU A 109 -4.78 -2.75 -15.52
CA GLU A 109 -6.14 -2.46 -15.99
C GLU A 109 -7.19 -3.14 -15.12
N THR A 110 -6.97 -4.40 -14.77
CA THR A 110 -7.85 -5.15 -13.87
C THR A 110 -7.83 -4.54 -12.47
N MET A 111 -6.66 -4.16 -11.97
CA MET A 111 -6.50 -3.57 -10.63
C MET A 111 -7.35 -2.30 -10.48
N GLU A 112 -7.44 -1.48 -11.51
CA GLU A 112 -8.21 -0.24 -11.47
C GLU A 112 -9.71 -0.48 -11.25
N GLN A 113 -10.20 -1.70 -11.47
CA GLN A 113 -11.61 -2.07 -11.33
C GLN A 113 -11.90 -2.82 -10.04
N LEU A 114 -10.87 -3.21 -9.28
CA LEU A 114 -11.06 -3.98 -8.06
C LEU A 114 -11.42 -3.08 -6.87
N PRO A 115 -12.19 -3.59 -5.90
CA PRO A 115 -12.50 -2.84 -4.69
C PRO A 115 -11.25 -2.44 -3.93
N THR A 116 -11.13 -1.15 -3.63
CA THR A 116 -10.04 -0.61 -2.83
C THR A 116 -10.50 0.71 -2.19
N TRP A 117 -9.65 1.32 -1.39
CA TRP A 117 -9.93 2.63 -0.82
C TRP A 117 -9.90 3.70 -1.92
N GLU A 118 -10.78 4.71 -1.83
CA GLU A 118 -10.84 5.78 -2.83
C GLU A 118 -9.49 6.48 -3.02
N GLY A 119 -8.80 6.76 -1.93
CA GLY A 119 -7.51 7.46 -1.97
C GLY A 119 -6.40 6.64 -2.59
N ASP A 120 -6.48 5.31 -2.51
CA ASP A 120 -5.51 4.42 -3.13
C ASP A 120 -5.50 4.62 -4.65
N ARG A 121 -6.64 4.92 -5.25
CA ARG A 121 -6.72 5.17 -6.70
C ARG A 121 -5.88 6.37 -7.12
N ILE A 122 -5.74 7.36 -6.23
CA ILE A 122 -4.92 8.55 -6.50
C ILE A 122 -3.45 8.16 -6.60
N PHE A 123 -2.90 7.48 -5.57
CA PHE A 123 -1.48 7.14 -5.63
C PHE A 123 -1.19 6.00 -6.61
N LEU A 124 -2.12 5.09 -6.86
CA LEU A 124 -1.94 4.06 -7.88
C LEU A 124 -1.78 4.69 -9.27
N LYS A 125 -2.57 5.71 -9.57
CA LYS A 125 -2.43 6.46 -10.82
C LYS A 125 -1.07 7.13 -10.91
N LEU A 126 -0.61 7.76 -9.82
CA LEU A 126 0.70 8.39 -9.77
C LEU A 126 1.83 7.37 -9.99
N LEU A 127 1.70 6.18 -9.40
CA LEU A 127 2.67 5.11 -9.59
C LEU A 127 2.69 4.63 -11.05
N ARG A 128 1.52 4.45 -11.65
CA ARG A 128 1.41 4.01 -13.04
C ARG A 128 2.02 5.02 -14.01
N GLU A 129 1.87 6.31 -13.72
CA GLU A 129 2.43 7.41 -14.50
C GLU A 129 3.92 7.65 -14.21
N ASP A 130 4.51 6.88 -13.32
CA ASP A 130 5.89 7.06 -12.86
C ASP A 130 6.18 8.48 -12.36
N ALA A 131 5.25 9.02 -11.60
CA ALA A 131 5.38 10.37 -11.05
C ALA A 131 6.63 10.49 -10.15
N PRO A 132 7.26 11.67 -10.08
CA PRO A 132 8.34 11.93 -9.12
C PRO A 132 7.87 11.71 -7.69
N PHE A 133 8.81 11.53 -6.76
CA PHE A 133 8.49 11.38 -5.35
C PHE A 133 7.46 12.44 -4.91
N PHE A 134 6.41 12.00 -4.20
CA PHE A 134 5.31 12.89 -3.82
C PHE A 134 4.94 12.75 -2.36
N LEU A 135 4.29 13.79 -1.86
CA LEU A 135 3.66 13.80 -0.54
C LEU A 135 2.16 13.95 -0.74
N LEU A 136 1.41 12.99 -0.26
CA LEU A 136 -0.04 12.93 -0.45
C LEU A 136 -0.73 12.83 0.91
N LYS A 137 -1.65 13.75 1.19
CA LYS A 137 -2.51 13.66 2.36
C LYS A 137 -3.89 13.20 1.95
N LEU A 138 -4.41 12.21 2.64
CA LEU A 138 -5.76 11.67 2.45
C LEU A 138 -6.51 11.73 3.77
N ARG A 139 -7.66 12.39 3.77
CA ARG A 139 -8.53 12.46 4.96
C ARG A 139 -9.85 11.79 4.67
N TYR A 140 -10.24 10.90 5.59
CA TYR A 140 -11.47 10.13 5.47
C TYR A 140 -12.45 10.45 6.59
N THR A 141 -13.73 10.35 6.27
CA THR A 141 -14.83 10.20 7.23
C THR A 141 -15.39 8.80 6.99
N GLY A 142 -15.20 7.89 7.95
CA GLY A 142 -15.50 6.48 7.73
C GLY A 142 -14.68 5.93 6.58
N ASP A 143 -15.34 5.38 5.58
CA ASP A 143 -14.68 4.86 4.37
C ASP A 143 -14.73 5.85 3.20
N LYS A 144 -15.21 7.07 3.43
CA LYS A 144 -15.35 8.09 2.39
C LYS A 144 -14.19 9.08 2.42
N LEU A 145 -13.52 9.25 1.28
CA LEU A 145 -12.48 10.27 1.13
C LEU A 145 -13.10 11.66 1.03
N ILE A 146 -12.74 12.54 1.97
CA ILE A 146 -13.29 13.91 2.03
C ILE A 146 -12.27 14.98 1.65
N GLU A 147 -10.99 14.69 1.70
CA GLU A 147 -9.95 15.64 1.33
C GLU A 147 -8.72 14.90 0.81
N ALA A 148 -8.12 15.45 -0.24
CA ALA A 148 -6.82 14.99 -0.74
C ALA A 148 -5.96 16.18 -1.10
N VAL A 149 -4.70 16.17 -0.64
CA VAL A 149 -3.72 17.23 -0.91
C VAL A 149 -2.46 16.58 -1.45
N LEU A 150 -2.07 16.99 -2.65
CA LEU A 150 -0.89 16.46 -3.33
C LEU A 150 0.19 17.54 -3.43
N ASN A 151 1.35 17.27 -2.83
CA ASN A 151 2.49 18.22 -2.83
C ASN A 151 2.07 19.63 -2.43
N GLY A 152 1.23 19.73 -1.41
CA GLY A 152 0.73 21.01 -0.91
C GLY A 152 -0.46 21.60 -1.65
N THR A 153 -0.91 21.00 -2.74
CA THR A 153 -2.06 21.48 -3.52
C THR A 153 -3.28 20.61 -3.30
N LYS A 154 -4.38 21.21 -2.88
CA LYS A 154 -5.64 20.50 -2.68
C LYS A 154 -6.19 20.03 -4.02
N ILE A 155 -6.46 18.73 -4.15
CA ILE A 155 -7.01 18.12 -5.36
C ILE A 155 -8.41 17.56 -5.15
N ARG A 156 -8.85 17.52 -3.89
CA ARG A 156 -10.21 17.11 -3.56
C ARG A 156 -10.68 17.72 -2.24
#